data_0c4a4c9a5266adf2346e0b982ebae467
#
_entry.id   0c4a4c9a5266adf2346e0b982ebae467
#
_cell.length_a   1.000
_cell.length_b   1.000
_cell.length_c   1.000
_cell.angle_alpha   90.00
_cell.angle_beta   90.00
_cell.angle_gamma   90.00
#
_symmetry.space_group_name_H-M   'P 1'
#
loop_
_entity.id
_entity.type
_entity.pdbx_description
1 polymer ?
#
loop_
_entity_poly.entity_id
_entity_poly.type
_entity_poly.pdbx_seq_one_letter_code
_entity_poly.pdbx_strand_id
1 'polypeptide(L)'
;MKSHYRLPGILAAAAATLVTSGIADASASAPDSKPGPSGATAYGWVRNANSAHCLAVPGGSTENGIGLIQWGCGSWRDHYWQFEYAFNSGGRNYYRLRNLNSQQCLAVPGASTTPGTQVIQWPCGTWKDHYWGIEYTNRGTRLVNWNSGQCLAIPGASRVQGEKAIQWPCGTWADHYWNI
;
A
#
# COMPACT_ATOMS: atom_id res chain seq x y z
N MET A 1 -35.08 80.41 49.23
CA MET A 1 -33.67 80.80 49.40
C MET A 1 -32.83 79.83 48.59
N LYS A 2 -32.16 80.34 47.57
CA LYS A 2 -30.76 80.15 47.10
C LYS A 2 -30.23 78.74 47.32
N SER A 3 -29.64 78.03 46.32
CA SER A 3 -28.50 78.44 45.57
C SER A 3 -28.26 77.45 44.42
N HIS A 4 -27.76 77.99 43.34
CA HIS A 4 -27.27 77.28 42.14
C HIS A 4 -25.98 76.53 42.42
N TYR A 5 -25.77 75.36 41.72
CA TYR A 5 -24.45 74.99 41.19
C TYR A 5 -24.62 74.11 39.95
N ARG A 6 -23.96 74.54 38.89
CA ARG A 6 -23.82 73.79 37.59
C ARG A 6 -22.72 72.79 37.73
N LEU A 7 -22.93 71.65 37.08
CA LEU A 7 -21.87 70.65 36.83
C LEU A 7 -21.60 70.49 35.33
N PRO A 8 -20.35 70.35 34.91
CA PRO A 8 -19.99 70.16 33.52
C PRO A 8 -20.16 68.71 33.10
N GLY A 9 -20.49 68.53 31.82
CA GLY A 9 -20.72 67.28 31.21
C GLY A 9 -19.47 66.41 31.06
N ILE A 10 -19.66 65.14 31.18
CA ILE A 10 -18.69 64.11 30.78
C ILE A 10 -19.31 63.39 29.63
N LEU A 11 -18.63 63.50 28.45
CA LEU A 11 -18.90 62.66 27.27
C LEU A 11 -18.46 61.25 27.62
N ALA A 12 -19.39 60.30 27.65
CA ALA A 12 -19.09 58.90 27.65
C ALA A 12 -18.96 58.44 26.19
N ALA A 13 -17.74 58.11 25.78
CA ALA A 13 -17.50 57.45 24.55
C ALA A 13 -17.95 55.98 24.67
N ALA A 14 -18.95 55.61 23.91
CA ALA A 14 -19.35 54.23 23.76
C ALA A 14 -18.34 53.47 22.87
N ALA A 15 -17.53 52.63 23.47
CA ALA A 15 -16.71 51.71 22.75
C ALA A 15 -17.60 50.56 22.21
N ALA A 16 -17.80 50.54 20.91
CA ALA A 16 -18.42 49.40 20.23
C ALA A 16 -17.43 48.26 20.17
N THR A 17 -17.62 47.25 20.97
CA THR A 17 -16.89 45.96 20.83
C THR A 17 -17.47 45.20 19.65
N LEU A 18 -16.70 45.15 18.56
CA LEU A 18 -16.94 44.24 17.45
C LEU A 18 -16.67 42.80 17.93
N VAL A 19 -17.73 42.06 18.15
CA VAL A 19 -17.64 40.59 18.30
C VAL A 19 -17.45 40.02 16.91
N THR A 20 -16.22 39.71 16.55
CA THR A 20 -15.93 38.90 15.38
C THR A 20 -16.32 37.45 15.68
N SER A 21 -17.45 37.04 15.14
CA SER A 21 -17.86 35.63 15.11
C SER A 21 -16.83 34.90 14.25
N GLY A 22 -15.90 34.22 14.91
CA GLY A 22 -14.99 33.27 14.24
C GLY A 22 -15.81 32.12 13.66
N ILE A 23 -15.92 32.10 12.34
CA ILE A 23 -16.40 30.92 11.62
C ILE A 23 -15.28 29.88 11.81
N ALA A 24 -15.53 28.89 12.64
CA ALA A 24 -14.66 27.71 12.69
C ALA A 24 -14.83 26.97 11.37
N ASP A 25 -13.84 27.12 10.48
CA ASP A 25 -13.68 26.23 9.34
C ASP A 25 -13.49 24.82 9.90
N ALA A 26 -14.55 24.04 9.83
CA ALA A 26 -14.45 22.60 10.00
C ALA A 26 -13.70 22.06 8.78
N SER A 27 -12.37 22.02 8.87
CA SER A 27 -11.56 21.25 7.95
C SER A 27 -12.00 19.80 8.07
N ALA A 28 -12.82 19.33 7.11
CA ALA A 28 -13.10 17.93 6.95
C ALA A 28 -11.76 17.24 6.69
N SER A 29 -11.27 16.50 7.68
CA SER A 29 -10.13 15.61 7.52
C SER A 29 -10.48 14.63 6.41
N ALA A 30 -9.76 14.68 5.30
CA ALA A 30 -9.81 13.66 4.29
C ALA A 30 -9.49 12.31 4.96
N PRO A 31 -10.14 11.20 4.56
CA PRO A 31 -9.82 9.90 5.11
C PRO A 31 -8.32 9.64 4.92
N ASP A 32 -7.65 9.26 6.01
CA ASP A 32 -6.23 8.89 6.02
C ASP A 32 -6.00 7.79 4.98
N SER A 33 -5.60 8.20 3.79
CA SER A 33 -4.96 7.30 2.85
C SER A 33 -3.62 6.93 3.46
N LYS A 34 -3.55 5.74 4.07
CA LYS A 34 -2.28 5.19 4.53
C LYS A 34 -1.26 5.33 3.40
N PRO A 35 -0.14 6.02 3.61
CA PRO A 35 0.86 6.18 2.57
C PRO A 35 1.25 4.80 2.04
N GLY A 36 1.25 4.63 0.72
CA GLY A 36 1.91 3.48 0.11
C GLY A 36 3.37 3.43 0.56
N PRO A 37 4.10 2.31 0.31
CA PRO A 37 5.49 2.20 0.72
C PRO A 37 6.25 3.44 0.30
N SER A 38 6.76 4.16 1.30
CA SER A 38 7.31 5.50 1.13
C SER A 38 8.66 5.40 0.47
N GLY A 39 8.78 5.93 -0.73
CA GLY A 39 10.04 6.15 -1.42
C GLY A 39 10.43 5.05 -2.41
N ALA A 40 10.59 5.45 -3.67
CA ALA A 40 10.96 4.63 -4.84
C ALA A 40 12.38 4.00 -4.77
N THR A 41 13.02 3.96 -3.62
CA THR A 41 14.41 3.51 -3.47
C THR A 41 14.63 2.42 -2.42
N ALA A 42 13.68 2.17 -1.54
CA ALA A 42 13.84 1.17 -0.49
C ALA A 42 13.37 -0.21 -0.96
N TYR A 43 14.23 -1.20 -0.77
CA TYR A 43 13.88 -2.62 -0.90
C TYR A 43 13.43 -3.15 0.46
N GLY A 44 12.35 -3.91 0.47
CA GLY A 44 11.79 -4.50 1.67
C GLY A 44 11.33 -5.94 1.46
N TRP A 45 10.97 -6.60 2.53
CA TRP A 45 10.33 -7.91 2.46
C TRP A 45 8.86 -7.79 2.07
N VAL A 46 8.40 -8.72 1.27
CA VAL A 46 6.98 -9.01 1.07
C VAL A 46 6.68 -10.27 1.87
N ARG A 47 6.22 -10.10 3.12
CA ARG A 47 6.09 -11.18 4.10
C ARG A 47 4.65 -11.63 4.25
N ASN A 48 4.39 -12.92 4.03
CA ASN A 48 3.05 -13.48 4.18
C ASN A 48 2.56 -13.42 5.62
N ALA A 49 1.36 -12.93 5.85
CA ALA A 49 0.80 -12.72 7.19
C ALA A 49 0.47 -14.05 7.90
N ASN A 50 0.17 -15.11 7.15
CA ASN A 50 -0.16 -16.42 7.70
C ASN A 50 1.09 -17.23 8.09
N SER A 51 2.05 -17.35 7.16
CA SER A 51 3.23 -18.21 7.36
C SER A 51 4.41 -17.49 7.99
N ALA A 52 4.40 -16.15 7.96
CA ALA A 52 5.54 -15.30 8.30
C ALA A 52 6.77 -15.49 7.39
N HIS A 53 6.62 -16.20 6.26
CA HIS A 53 7.66 -16.35 5.24
C HIS A 53 7.66 -15.19 4.24
N CYS A 54 8.80 -14.94 3.62
CA CYS A 54 8.98 -13.93 2.59
C CYS A 54 8.75 -14.50 1.19
N LEU A 55 8.20 -13.69 0.30
CA LEU A 55 8.21 -13.94 -1.14
C LEU A 55 9.67 -13.95 -1.62
N ALA A 56 10.09 -15.01 -2.26
CA ALA A 56 11.48 -15.24 -2.63
C ALA A 56 11.62 -15.85 -4.04
N VAL A 57 12.78 -15.63 -4.65
CA VAL A 57 13.20 -16.33 -5.86
C VAL A 57 14.04 -17.53 -5.44
N PRO A 58 13.62 -18.77 -5.75
CA PRO A 58 14.34 -19.97 -5.30
C PRO A 58 15.81 -19.95 -5.76
N GLY A 59 16.71 -20.22 -4.81
CA GLY A 59 18.15 -20.27 -5.05
C GLY A 59 18.79 -18.96 -5.52
N GLY A 60 18.10 -17.84 -5.36
CA GLY A 60 18.59 -16.53 -5.85
C GLY A 60 18.79 -16.51 -7.37
N SER A 61 18.01 -17.30 -8.12
CA SER A 61 18.13 -17.36 -9.59
C SER A 61 17.89 -16.00 -10.24
N THR A 62 18.61 -15.73 -11.33
CA THR A 62 18.39 -14.56 -12.19
C THR A 62 17.78 -14.93 -13.54
N GLU A 63 17.40 -16.18 -13.73
CA GLU A 63 16.78 -16.65 -14.95
C GLU A 63 15.33 -16.16 -15.09
N ASN A 64 14.90 -15.95 -16.34
CA ASN A 64 13.53 -15.56 -16.66
C ASN A 64 12.56 -16.71 -16.41
N GLY A 65 11.37 -16.40 -15.90
CA GLY A 65 10.29 -17.38 -15.75
C GLY A 65 10.40 -18.28 -14.52
N ILE A 66 11.35 -18.02 -13.62
CA ILE A 66 11.45 -18.78 -12.37
C ILE A 66 10.21 -18.51 -11.51
N GLY A 67 9.55 -19.60 -11.12
CA GLY A 67 8.39 -19.57 -10.22
C GLY A 67 8.78 -19.13 -8.81
N LEU A 68 8.04 -18.17 -8.27
CA LEU A 68 8.31 -17.66 -6.94
C LEU A 68 7.72 -18.57 -5.86
N ILE A 69 8.35 -18.53 -4.71
CA ILE A 69 8.01 -19.35 -3.54
C ILE A 69 7.91 -18.46 -2.29
N GLN A 70 7.36 -19.02 -1.23
CA GLN A 70 7.61 -18.50 0.11
C GLN A 70 8.81 -19.20 0.76
N TRP A 71 9.65 -18.45 1.47
CA TRP A 71 10.81 -18.98 2.20
C TRP A 71 11.04 -18.21 3.49
N GLY A 72 11.71 -18.83 4.49
CA GLY A 72 12.08 -18.13 5.72
C GLY A 72 12.79 -16.82 5.40
N CYS A 73 12.32 -15.71 5.97
CA CYS A 73 12.91 -14.39 5.70
C CYS A 73 14.37 -14.35 6.14
N GLY A 74 15.24 -13.83 5.29
CA GLY A 74 16.67 -13.71 5.55
C GLY A 74 17.30 -12.54 4.81
N SER A 75 18.61 -12.39 4.94
CA SER A 75 19.37 -11.29 4.32
C SER A 75 19.73 -11.53 2.85
N TRP A 76 19.25 -12.61 2.24
CA TRP A 76 19.48 -12.92 0.83
C TRP A 76 18.78 -11.90 -0.07
N ARG A 77 19.49 -11.41 -1.09
CA ARG A 77 19.01 -10.34 -1.97
C ARG A 77 17.72 -10.68 -2.73
N ASP A 78 17.47 -11.95 -3.00
CA ASP A 78 16.28 -12.47 -3.68
C ASP A 78 14.99 -12.38 -2.84
N HIS A 79 15.11 -12.11 -1.52
CA HIS A 79 13.97 -11.88 -0.63
C HIS A 79 13.49 -10.43 -0.60
N TYR A 80 14.23 -9.49 -1.21
CA TYR A 80 13.92 -8.07 -1.15
C TYR A 80 13.32 -7.58 -2.45
N TRP A 81 12.26 -6.80 -2.30
CA TRP A 81 11.46 -6.27 -3.40
C TRP A 81 11.32 -4.76 -3.26
N GLN A 82 11.41 -4.06 -4.38
CA GLN A 82 11.14 -2.63 -4.49
C GLN A 82 9.76 -2.44 -5.12
N PHE A 83 8.95 -1.56 -4.54
CA PHE A 83 7.68 -1.14 -5.10
C PHE A 83 7.88 0.09 -5.98
N GLU A 84 7.92 -0.11 -7.29
CA GLU A 84 8.01 0.97 -8.28
C GLU A 84 6.59 1.43 -8.62
N TYR A 85 6.22 2.64 -8.21
CA TYR A 85 4.92 3.22 -8.55
C TYR A 85 4.76 3.32 -10.07
N ALA A 86 3.61 2.95 -10.58
CA ALA A 86 3.29 2.99 -12.00
C ALA A 86 2.15 3.96 -12.31
N PHE A 87 0.98 3.78 -11.70
CA PHE A 87 -0.20 4.60 -11.94
C PHE A 87 -1.28 4.37 -10.87
N ASN A 88 -2.30 5.24 -10.89
CA ASN A 88 -3.54 5.04 -10.13
C ASN A 88 -4.69 4.70 -11.09
N SER A 89 -5.52 3.75 -10.71
CA SER A 89 -6.75 3.41 -11.43
C SER A 89 -7.84 2.99 -10.45
N GLY A 90 -9.00 3.59 -10.55
CA GLY A 90 -10.14 3.30 -9.68
C GLY A 90 -9.86 3.52 -8.19
N GLY A 91 -9.03 4.51 -7.84
CA GLY A 91 -8.65 4.80 -6.45
C GLY A 91 -7.59 3.85 -5.87
N ARG A 92 -7.07 2.91 -6.66
CA ARG A 92 -6.00 1.99 -6.24
C ARG A 92 -4.69 2.36 -6.92
N ASN A 93 -3.60 2.41 -6.14
CA ASN A 93 -2.25 2.57 -6.67
C ASN A 93 -1.69 1.23 -7.12
N TYR A 94 -1.11 1.21 -8.33
CA TYR A 94 -0.48 0.04 -8.93
C TYR A 94 1.03 0.23 -9.01
N TYR A 95 1.75 -0.86 -8.76
CA TYR A 95 3.21 -0.92 -8.68
C TYR A 95 3.74 -2.11 -9.47
N ARG A 96 4.97 -1.99 -9.96
CA ARG A 96 5.80 -3.17 -10.26
C ARG A 96 6.60 -3.51 -9.01
N LEU A 97 6.72 -4.80 -8.72
CA LEU A 97 7.56 -5.28 -7.63
C LEU A 97 8.85 -5.82 -8.26
N ARG A 98 9.96 -5.09 -8.10
CA ARG A 98 11.26 -5.44 -8.66
C ARG A 98 12.10 -6.15 -7.61
N ASN A 99 12.64 -7.32 -7.96
CA ASN A 99 13.54 -8.08 -7.07
C ASN A 99 14.93 -7.43 -6.99
N LEU A 100 15.51 -7.37 -5.78
CA LEU A 100 16.84 -6.77 -5.58
C LEU A 100 17.96 -7.57 -6.22
N ASN A 101 17.84 -8.91 -6.30
CA ASN A 101 18.88 -9.75 -6.86
C ASN A 101 18.84 -9.80 -8.39
N SER A 102 17.71 -10.21 -8.95
CA SER A 102 17.57 -10.43 -10.39
C SER A 102 17.23 -9.16 -11.18
N GLN A 103 16.79 -8.10 -10.52
CA GLN A 103 16.26 -6.88 -11.15
C GLN A 103 15.01 -7.13 -12.04
N GLN A 104 14.42 -8.32 -11.93
CA GLN A 104 13.19 -8.69 -12.63
C GLN A 104 11.95 -8.36 -11.79
N CYS A 105 10.80 -8.31 -12.45
CA CYS A 105 9.53 -7.97 -11.83
C CYS A 105 8.69 -9.22 -11.52
N LEU A 106 7.90 -9.13 -10.44
CA LEU A 106 6.82 -10.06 -10.15
C LEU A 106 5.78 -10.00 -11.26
N ALA A 107 5.49 -11.14 -11.87
CA ALA A 107 4.58 -11.25 -13.01
C ALA A 107 3.73 -12.53 -12.94
N VAL A 108 2.65 -12.54 -13.74
CA VAL A 108 1.86 -13.75 -13.98
C VAL A 108 2.18 -14.26 -15.39
N PRO A 109 2.68 -15.50 -15.55
CA PRO A 109 3.14 -16.01 -16.83
C PRO A 109 2.03 -15.96 -17.89
N GLY A 110 2.38 -15.46 -19.10
CA GLY A 110 1.47 -15.35 -20.23
C GLY A 110 0.21 -14.53 -19.97
N ALA A 111 0.25 -13.61 -19.03
CA ALA A 111 -0.90 -12.81 -18.58
C ALA A 111 -2.12 -13.71 -18.24
N SER A 112 -1.88 -14.90 -17.68
CA SER A 112 -2.93 -15.85 -17.29
C SER A 112 -3.91 -15.22 -16.31
N THR A 113 -5.20 -15.57 -16.49
CA THR A 113 -6.25 -15.25 -15.52
C THR A 113 -6.75 -16.50 -14.77
N THR A 114 -6.08 -17.62 -14.96
CA THR A 114 -6.44 -18.90 -14.34
C THR A 114 -6.06 -18.87 -12.84
N PRO A 115 -6.99 -19.17 -11.91
CA PRO A 115 -6.66 -19.34 -10.51
C PRO A 115 -5.62 -20.46 -10.29
N GLY A 116 -4.71 -20.26 -9.34
CA GLY A 116 -3.65 -21.21 -9.03
C GLY A 116 -2.41 -21.11 -9.93
N THR A 117 -2.42 -20.20 -10.91
CA THR A 117 -1.21 -19.94 -11.70
C THR A 117 -0.09 -19.46 -10.78
N GLN A 118 1.04 -20.16 -10.79
CA GLN A 118 2.23 -19.74 -10.05
C GLN A 118 2.76 -18.43 -10.63
N VAL A 119 3.03 -17.46 -9.76
CA VAL A 119 3.67 -16.20 -10.16
C VAL A 119 5.16 -16.43 -10.38
N ILE A 120 5.74 -15.64 -11.28
CA ILE A 120 7.13 -15.77 -11.71
C ILE A 120 7.88 -14.45 -11.56
N GLN A 121 9.20 -14.50 -11.66
CA GLN A 121 9.98 -13.32 -12.05
C GLN A 121 10.11 -13.25 -13.57
N TRP A 122 10.04 -12.05 -14.14
CA TRP A 122 10.21 -11.81 -15.57
C TRP A 122 10.83 -10.42 -15.81
N PRO A 123 11.57 -10.20 -16.92
CA PRO A 123 12.06 -8.86 -17.25
C PRO A 123 10.94 -7.81 -17.16
N CYS A 124 11.18 -6.74 -16.43
CA CYS A 124 10.16 -5.73 -16.18
C CYS A 124 9.65 -5.09 -17.48
N GLY A 125 8.34 -5.09 -17.66
CA GLY A 125 7.68 -4.57 -18.85
C GLY A 125 6.46 -3.73 -18.54
N THR A 126 5.68 -3.44 -19.58
CA THR A 126 4.45 -2.65 -19.48
C THR A 126 3.18 -3.50 -19.62
N TRP A 127 3.31 -4.81 -19.55
CA TRP A 127 2.18 -5.74 -19.60
C TRP A 127 1.35 -5.67 -18.33
N LYS A 128 0.04 -5.84 -18.44
CA LYS A 128 -0.91 -5.69 -17.32
C LYS A 128 -0.62 -6.64 -16.15
N ASP A 129 -0.13 -7.83 -16.42
CA ASP A 129 0.19 -8.87 -15.43
C ASP A 129 1.41 -8.53 -14.56
N HIS A 130 2.21 -7.51 -14.92
CA HIS A 130 3.34 -7.02 -14.13
C HIS A 130 2.94 -5.98 -13.07
N TYR A 131 1.70 -5.52 -13.08
CA TYR A 131 1.25 -4.49 -12.16
C TYR A 131 0.38 -5.07 -11.05
N TRP A 132 0.71 -4.69 -9.83
CA TRP A 132 0.06 -5.15 -8.62
C TRP A 132 -0.49 -3.97 -7.84
N GLY A 133 -1.79 -3.97 -7.63
CA GLY A 133 -2.49 -2.96 -6.85
C GLY A 133 -2.38 -3.27 -5.36
N ILE A 134 -2.09 -2.26 -4.57
CA ILE A 134 -2.11 -2.37 -3.11
C ILE A 134 -3.53 -2.11 -2.62
N GLU A 135 -4.06 -3.07 -1.87
CA GLU A 135 -5.35 -2.95 -1.20
C GLU A 135 -5.17 -3.10 0.31
N TYR A 136 -5.37 -2.01 1.02
CA TYR A 136 -5.33 -2.00 2.47
C TYR A 136 -6.66 -2.47 3.05
N THR A 137 -6.61 -3.40 4.00
CA THR A 137 -7.78 -3.92 4.71
C THR A 137 -7.53 -3.89 6.21
N ASN A 138 -8.57 -4.13 7.01
CA ASN A 138 -8.42 -4.28 8.46
C ASN A 138 -7.63 -5.54 8.89
N ARG A 139 -7.35 -6.46 7.96
CA ARG A 139 -6.60 -7.71 8.20
C ARG A 139 -5.17 -7.67 7.68
N GLY A 140 -4.78 -6.62 6.97
CA GLY A 140 -3.48 -6.47 6.33
C GLY A 140 -3.59 -6.00 4.88
N THR A 141 -2.52 -6.12 4.14
CA THR A 141 -2.42 -5.66 2.76
C THR A 141 -2.57 -6.81 1.78
N ARG A 142 -3.39 -6.64 0.73
CA ARG A 142 -3.45 -7.56 -0.40
C ARG A 142 -2.73 -6.95 -1.61
N LEU A 143 -2.06 -7.80 -2.36
CA LEU A 143 -1.47 -7.45 -3.66
C LEU A 143 -2.36 -8.04 -4.75
N VAL A 144 -3.02 -7.17 -5.53
CA VAL A 144 -4.03 -7.54 -6.52
C VAL A 144 -3.47 -7.32 -7.91
N ASN A 145 -3.37 -8.37 -8.72
CA ASN A 145 -2.88 -8.28 -10.08
C ASN A 145 -3.84 -7.47 -10.97
N TRP A 146 -3.31 -6.50 -11.73
CA TRP A 146 -4.15 -5.62 -12.57
C TRP A 146 -4.81 -6.36 -13.74
N ASN A 147 -4.16 -7.38 -14.30
CA ASN A 147 -4.69 -8.13 -15.42
C ASN A 147 -5.84 -9.06 -15.01
N SER A 148 -5.62 -9.87 -13.96
CA SER A 148 -6.55 -10.92 -13.54
C SER A 148 -7.54 -10.49 -12.46
N GLY A 149 -7.24 -9.41 -11.73
CA GLY A 149 -8.00 -9.02 -10.53
C GLY A 149 -7.80 -9.97 -9.35
N GLN A 150 -6.88 -10.94 -9.44
CA GLN A 150 -6.65 -11.93 -8.40
C GLN A 150 -5.55 -11.48 -7.44
N CYS A 151 -5.58 -12.02 -6.22
CA CYS A 151 -4.63 -11.73 -5.16
C CYS A 151 -3.40 -12.64 -5.22
N LEU A 152 -2.24 -12.10 -4.85
CA LEU A 152 -1.08 -12.91 -4.50
C LEU A 152 -1.40 -13.72 -3.24
N ALA A 153 -1.18 -15.03 -3.30
CA ALA A 153 -1.57 -15.97 -2.26
C ALA A 153 -0.60 -17.15 -2.15
N ILE A 154 -0.73 -17.89 -1.04
CA ILE A 154 -0.05 -19.17 -0.85
C ILE A 154 -1.13 -20.28 -0.79
N PRO A 155 -1.07 -21.30 -1.66
CA PRO A 155 -2.13 -22.30 -1.76
C PRO A 155 -2.38 -23.01 -0.44
N GLY A 156 -3.68 -23.20 -0.11
CA GLY A 156 -4.10 -23.92 1.09
C GLY A 156 -3.64 -23.30 2.40
N ALA A 157 -3.30 -22.02 2.42
CA ALA A 157 -2.71 -21.35 3.58
C ALA A 157 -1.47 -22.10 4.12
N SER A 158 -0.70 -22.73 3.25
CA SER A 158 0.50 -23.48 3.62
C SER A 158 1.50 -22.62 4.37
N ARG A 159 2.16 -23.23 5.37
CA ARG A 159 3.28 -22.63 6.11
C ARG A 159 4.60 -23.32 5.80
N VAL A 160 4.62 -24.15 4.78
CA VAL A 160 5.81 -24.92 4.39
C VAL A 160 6.73 -24.02 3.56
N GLN A 161 8.03 -24.03 3.87
CA GLN A 161 9.04 -23.36 3.05
C GLN A 161 9.14 -24.05 1.69
N GLY A 162 9.32 -23.26 0.66
CA GLY A 162 9.35 -23.75 -0.73
C GLY A 162 7.98 -23.87 -1.38
N GLU A 163 6.89 -23.62 -0.64
CA GLU A 163 5.57 -23.60 -1.24
C GLU A 163 5.48 -22.45 -2.27
N LYS A 164 4.89 -22.76 -3.42
CA LYS A 164 4.74 -21.80 -4.52
C LYS A 164 3.85 -20.62 -4.14
N ALA A 165 4.21 -19.44 -4.60
CA ALA A 165 3.31 -18.30 -4.59
C ALA A 165 2.46 -18.30 -5.86
N ILE A 166 1.16 -18.05 -5.72
CA ILE A 166 0.18 -18.13 -6.82
C ILE A 166 -0.66 -16.86 -6.89
N GLN A 167 -1.37 -16.67 -8.00
CA GLN A 167 -2.56 -15.83 -8.02
C GLN A 167 -3.80 -16.67 -7.67
N TRP A 168 -4.73 -16.10 -6.91
CA TRP A 168 -6.00 -16.73 -6.54
C TRP A 168 -7.11 -15.69 -6.37
N PRO A 169 -8.40 -16.03 -6.64
CA PRO A 169 -9.50 -15.11 -6.37
C PRO A 169 -9.41 -14.51 -4.97
N CYS A 170 -9.45 -13.20 -4.86
CA CYS A 170 -9.28 -12.51 -3.60
C CYS A 170 -10.33 -12.93 -2.57
N GLY A 171 -9.87 -13.31 -1.38
CA GLY A 171 -10.71 -13.79 -0.29
C GLY A 171 -10.26 -13.27 1.07
N THR A 172 -10.84 -13.82 2.12
CA THR A 172 -10.55 -13.43 3.51
C THR A 172 -9.58 -14.39 4.21
N TRP A 173 -8.95 -15.31 3.46
CA TRP A 173 -7.98 -16.26 3.99
C TRP A 173 -6.68 -15.55 4.36
N ALA A 174 -6.03 -16.00 5.44
CA ALA A 174 -4.88 -15.34 6.02
C ALA A 174 -3.66 -15.28 5.08
N ASP A 175 -3.51 -16.25 4.19
CA ASP A 175 -2.43 -16.36 3.19
C ASP A 175 -2.51 -15.32 2.07
N HIS A 176 -3.64 -14.62 1.92
CA HIS A 176 -3.83 -13.54 0.96
C HIS A 176 -3.30 -12.18 1.45
N TYR A 177 -2.89 -12.10 2.72
CA TYR A 177 -2.41 -10.86 3.30
C TYR A 177 -0.89 -10.86 3.46
N TRP A 178 -0.31 -9.71 3.21
CA TRP A 178 1.12 -9.49 3.19
C TRP A 178 1.49 -8.25 3.99
N ASN A 179 2.60 -8.32 4.71
CA ASN A 179 3.26 -7.19 5.33
C ASN A 179 4.33 -6.68 4.36
N ILE A 180 4.25 -5.39 4.03
CA ILE A 180 5.12 -4.73 3.05
C ILE A 180 5.68 -3.43 3.61
#